data_a907c5a8da8856f8f27492108c12f3a9
#
_entry.id   a907c5a8da8856f8f27492108c12f3a9
#
_cell.length_a   1.000
_cell.length_b   1.000
_cell.length_c   1.000
_cell.angle_alpha   90.00
_cell.angle_beta   90.00
_cell.angle_gamma   90.00
#
_symmetry.space_group_name_H-M   'P 1'
#
loop_
_entity.id
_entity.type
_entity.pdbx_description
1 polymer ?
#
loop_
_entity_poly.entity_id
_entity_poly.type
_entity_poly.pdbx_seq_one_letter_code
_entity_poly.pdbx_strand_id
1 'polypeptide(L)'
;MSGIFLLHQTKMKKIAIQGIKGSFHDIATHQYFKGEDIELICCDTFEKVFDEMRHEGSLFALVAIENTIAGSLLHNYELLLESGLTVVGEHKLQIEHSIMCLPEDDWDTLSEVNSHPVALMQCYRFLKNHPGLRVVEDDDTAGAAEHISSRHLKGHAAICHKDAAPLYGLKVLEEGIQDNKHNFTRFLVLTDPWNADLVRDARLCNKCSLVFSLPDDEGCLSQVLSIFSFYKINLTKIQSLPIIGREWEYLFYIDVTYDDYVRFHQSLDAIKPLTRELKNLGEYVAKK
;
A
#
# COMPACT_ATOMS: atom_id res chain seq x y z
N MET A 1 13.54 -47.20 14.07
CA MET A 1 13.40 -46.18 13.02
C MET A 1 12.24 -45.29 13.39
N SER A 2 12.52 -44.24 14.14
CA SER A 2 11.50 -43.26 14.57
C SER A 2 11.61 -42.03 13.71
N GLY A 3 10.72 -41.90 12.75
CA GLY A 3 10.61 -40.70 11.91
C GLY A 3 10.10 -39.52 12.75
N ILE A 4 10.98 -38.56 13.00
CA ILE A 4 10.61 -37.26 13.58
C ILE A 4 9.93 -36.50 12.45
N PHE A 5 8.60 -36.52 12.45
CA PHE A 5 7.80 -35.54 11.74
C PHE A 5 7.98 -34.19 12.47
N LEU A 6 8.89 -33.37 11.99
CA LEU A 6 8.92 -31.94 12.29
C LEU A 6 7.64 -31.35 11.72
N LEU A 7 6.61 -31.28 12.54
CA LEU A 7 5.47 -30.39 12.34
C LEU A 7 6.06 -28.97 12.34
N HIS A 8 6.28 -28.41 11.14
CA HIS A 8 6.38 -26.96 10.98
C HIS A 8 5.03 -26.41 11.44
N GLN A 9 4.92 -26.05 12.71
CA GLN A 9 3.90 -25.12 13.16
C GLN A 9 4.20 -23.83 12.38
N THR A 10 3.44 -23.57 11.33
CA THR A 10 3.41 -22.27 10.66
C THR A 10 2.93 -21.28 11.71
N LYS A 11 3.88 -20.56 12.30
CA LYS A 11 3.57 -19.52 13.28
C LYS A 11 2.71 -18.49 12.55
N MET A 12 1.51 -18.25 13.06
CA MET A 12 0.58 -17.24 12.57
C MET A 12 1.32 -15.90 12.41
N LYS A 13 1.29 -15.32 11.22
CA LYS A 13 1.97 -14.07 10.92
C LYS A 13 1.10 -12.90 11.34
N LYS A 14 1.63 -12.01 12.15
CA LYS A 14 0.97 -10.76 12.53
C LYS A 14 1.32 -9.68 11.53
N ILE A 15 0.32 -9.00 10.99
CA ILE A 15 0.48 -8.01 9.94
C ILE A 15 -0.22 -6.72 10.33
N ALA A 16 0.55 -5.66 10.49
CA ALA A 16 0.01 -4.33 10.77
C ALA A 16 -0.49 -3.67 9.48
N ILE A 17 -1.70 -3.12 9.53
CA ILE A 17 -2.33 -2.40 8.42
C ILE A 17 -3.00 -1.12 8.92
N GLN A 18 -3.12 -0.11 8.05
CA GLN A 18 -3.98 1.03 8.31
C GLN A 18 -5.43 0.68 7.92
N GLY A 19 -6.38 1.08 8.76
CA GLY A 19 -7.81 0.82 8.57
C GLY A 19 -8.29 -0.42 9.34
N ILE A 20 -9.46 -0.90 8.99
CA ILE A 20 -10.15 -1.99 9.66
C ILE A 20 -10.37 -3.17 8.72
N LYS A 21 -10.96 -4.26 9.24
CA LYS A 21 -11.37 -5.41 8.42
C LYS A 21 -12.31 -4.96 7.29
N GLY A 22 -12.11 -5.48 6.10
CA GLY A 22 -12.86 -5.08 4.90
C GLY A 22 -12.29 -3.84 4.19
N SER A 23 -11.27 -3.17 4.73
CA SER A 23 -10.55 -2.09 4.06
C SER A 23 -9.70 -2.60 2.88
N PHE A 24 -9.27 -1.71 2.00
CA PHE A 24 -8.38 -2.08 0.89
C PHE A 24 -7.03 -2.64 1.36
N HIS A 25 -6.53 -2.21 2.53
CA HIS A 25 -5.34 -2.81 3.14
C HIS A 25 -5.57 -4.25 3.58
N ASP A 26 -6.71 -4.54 4.20
CA ASP A 26 -7.09 -5.91 4.58
C ASP A 26 -7.17 -6.82 3.34
N ILE A 27 -7.89 -6.40 2.31
CA ILE A 27 -8.03 -7.15 1.06
C ILE A 27 -6.66 -7.40 0.42
N ALA A 28 -5.83 -6.37 0.30
CA ALA A 28 -4.47 -6.48 -0.26
C ALA A 28 -3.61 -7.45 0.56
N THR A 29 -3.75 -7.44 1.89
CA THR A 29 -3.02 -8.33 2.80
C THR A 29 -3.41 -9.78 2.56
N HIS A 30 -4.70 -10.10 2.52
CA HIS A 30 -5.18 -11.45 2.26
C HIS A 30 -4.80 -11.95 0.85
N GLN A 31 -4.73 -11.06 -0.15
CA GLN A 31 -4.28 -11.43 -1.49
C GLN A 31 -2.77 -11.69 -1.55
N TYR A 32 -1.96 -10.89 -0.85
CA TYR A 32 -0.51 -11.06 -0.84
C TYR A 32 -0.07 -12.31 -0.08
N PHE A 33 -0.63 -12.53 1.12
CA PHE A 33 -0.34 -13.67 1.99
C PHE A 33 -1.28 -14.86 1.77
N LYS A 34 -1.82 -15.00 0.56
CA LYS A 34 -2.78 -16.06 0.23
C LYS A 34 -2.25 -17.45 0.58
N GLY A 35 -2.98 -18.17 1.42
CA GLY A 35 -2.63 -19.53 1.86
C GLY A 35 -1.76 -19.56 3.12
N GLU A 36 -1.45 -18.41 3.70
CA GLU A 36 -0.76 -18.31 4.98
C GLU A 36 -1.76 -18.03 6.10
N ASP A 37 -1.41 -18.45 7.32
CA ASP A 37 -2.18 -18.14 8.53
C ASP A 37 -1.76 -16.77 9.04
N ILE A 38 -2.67 -15.79 9.00
CA ILE A 38 -2.40 -14.38 9.30
C ILE A 38 -3.35 -13.84 10.36
N GLU A 39 -2.82 -12.96 11.21
CA GLU A 39 -3.56 -12.12 12.14
C GLU A 39 -3.35 -10.66 11.77
N LEU A 40 -4.43 -9.91 11.55
CA LEU A 40 -4.36 -8.48 11.25
C LEU A 40 -4.32 -7.67 12.55
N ILE A 41 -3.38 -6.72 12.60
CA ILE A 41 -3.33 -5.65 13.58
C ILE A 41 -3.79 -4.37 12.89
N CYS A 42 -5.04 -4.00 13.15
CA CYS A 42 -5.68 -2.83 12.55
C CYS A 42 -5.27 -1.56 13.29
N CYS A 43 -4.73 -0.58 12.57
CA CYS A 43 -4.27 0.70 13.11
C CYS A 43 -5.06 1.85 12.47
N ASP A 44 -5.39 2.88 13.25
CA ASP A 44 -6.17 4.01 12.76
C ASP A 44 -5.37 4.88 11.77
N THR A 45 -4.04 4.99 11.96
CA THR A 45 -3.16 5.83 11.13
C THR A 45 -1.93 5.07 10.65
N PHE A 46 -1.25 5.61 9.64
CA PHE A 46 0.00 5.03 9.14
C PHE A 46 1.12 5.11 10.19
N GLU A 47 1.20 6.18 10.97
CA GLU A 47 2.18 6.32 12.06
C GLU A 47 2.04 5.15 13.05
N LYS A 48 0.80 4.80 13.44
CA LYS A 48 0.55 3.67 14.33
C LYS A 48 0.95 2.33 13.70
N VAL A 49 0.84 2.15 12.38
CA VAL A 49 1.35 0.96 11.69
C VAL A 49 2.86 0.84 11.86
N PHE A 50 3.60 1.94 11.67
CA PHE A 50 5.05 1.94 11.85
C PHE A 50 5.47 1.81 13.31
N ASP A 51 4.71 2.37 14.25
CA ASP A 51 4.95 2.21 15.68
C ASP A 51 4.74 0.76 16.14
N GLU A 52 3.70 0.10 15.64
CA GLU A 52 3.44 -1.32 15.93
C GLU A 52 4.60 -2.22 15.50
N MET A 53 5.24 -1.90 14.38
CA MET A 53 6.43 -2.62 13.91
C MET A 53 7.65 -2.45 14.83
N ARG A 54 7.77 -1.30 15.52
CA ARG A 54 8.88 -1.05 16.47
C ARG A 54 8.74 -1.80 17.78
N HIS A 55 7.51 -2.15 18.17
CA HIS A 55 7.19 -2.75 19.47
C HIS A 55 7.09 -4.29 19.46
N GLU A 56 7.66 -4.95 18.45
CA GLU A 56 7.66 -6.42 18.29
C GLU A 56 6.26 -7.06 18.22
N GLY A 57 5.21 -6.25 18.03
CA GLY A 57 3.84 -6.73 17.91
C GLY A 57 3.59 -7.45 16.60
N SER A 58 4.15 -6.94 15.52
CA SER A 58 3.93 -7.42 14.14
C SER A 58 5.21 -7.91 13.49
N LEU A 59 5.09 -8.96 12.67
CA LEU A 59 6.19 -9.46 11.83
C LEU A 59 6.28 -8.70 10.50
N PHE A 60 5.15 -8.22 9.99
CA PHE A 60 5.06 -7.48 8.72
C PHE A 60 4.12 -6.28 8.85
N ALA A 61 4.33 -5.30 7.98
CA ALA A 61 3.34 -4.26 7.71
C ALA A 61 3.01 -4.24 6.22
N LEU A 62 1.77 -3.90 5.88
CA LEU A 62 1.37 -3.63 4.51
C LEU A 62 0.89 -2.19 4.42
N VAL A 63 1.60 -1.38 3.62
CA VAL A 63 1.44 0.08 3.57
C VAL A 63 1.20 0.53 2.14
N ALA A 64 0.10 1.24 1.91
CA ALA A 64 -0.15 1.89 0.63
C ALA A 64 0.91 2.97 0.36
N ILE A 65 1.49 2.97 -0.84
CA ILE A 65 2.55 3.91 -1.20
C ILE A 65 2.18 4.79 -2.40
N GLU A 66 1.28 4.32 -3.23
CA GLU A 66 0.90 4.98 -4.46
C GLU A 66 -0.47 4.53 -4.93
N ASN A 67 -1.26 5.46 -5.45
CA ASN A 67 -2.50 5.17 -6.16
C ASN A 67 -2.46 5.83 -7.53
N THR A 68 -2.95 5.16 -8.58
CA THR A 68 -2.88 5.65 -9.97
C THR A 68 -3.67 6.92 -10.24
N ILE A 69 -4.61 7.29 -9.36
CA ILE A 69 -5.43 8.50 -9.47
C ILE A 69 -4.95 9.56 -8.46
N ALA A 70 -4.77 9.17 -7.21
CA ALA A 70 -4.37 10.09 -6.14
C ALA A 70 -2.87 10.40 -6.11
N GLY A 71 -2.04 9.63 -6.84
CA GLY A 71 -0.59 9.81 -6.86
C GLY A 71 0.14 9.14 -5.70
N SER A 72 1.32 9.64 -5.39
CA SER A 72 2.18 9.10 -4.33
C SER A 72 1.71 9.57 -2.95
N LEU A 73 1.67 8.65 -1.99
CA LEU A 73 1.42 8.95 -0.58
C LEU A 73 2.75 9.37 0.07
N LEU A 74 3.11 10.64 -0.08
CA LEU A 74 4.44 11.16 0.25
C LEU A 74 4.80 10.94 1.72
N HIS A 75 3.85 11.14 2.62
CA HIS A 75 4.02 10.91 4.05
C HIS A 75 4.46 9.47 4.38
N ASN A 76 3.95 8.48 3.65
CA ASN A 76 4.33 7.08 3.87
C ASN A 76 5.78 6.77 3.42
N TYR A 77 6.31 7.55 2.46
CA TYR A 77 7.74 7.47 2.11
C TYR A 77 8.63 8.01 3.22
N GLU A 78 8.23 9.11 3.87
CA GLU A 78 8.95 9.67 5.02
C GLU A 78 8.96 8.69 6.18
N LEU A 79 7.80 8.16 6.56
CA LEU A 79 7.68 7.14 7.60
C LEU A 79 8.54 5.90 7.29
N LEU A 80 8.55 5.42 6.05
CA LEU A 80 9.39 4.30 5.63
C LEU A 80 10.87 4.60 5.82
N LEU A 81 11.34 5.78 5.42
CA LEU A 81 12.74 6.17 5.56
C LEU A 81 13.19 6.24 7.01
N GLU A 82 12.33 6.78 7.89
CA GLU A 82 12.61 6.97 9.31
C GLU A 82 12.50 5.67 10.12
N SER A 83 11.66 4.74 9.67
CA SER A 83 11.39 3.50 10.41
C SER A 83 12.58 2.54 10.48
N GLY A 84 13.48 2.57 9.49
CA GLY A 84 14.53 1.57 9.31
C GLY A 84 14.03 0.19 8.86
N LEU A 85 12.74 0.05 8.50
CA LEU A 85 12.18 -1.17 7.96
C LEU A 85 12.67 -1.43 6.54
N THR A 86 12.58 -2.69 6.14
CA THR A 86 13.01 -3.18 4.83
C THR A 86 11.80 -3.60 4.00
N VAL A 87 11.77 -3.19 2.74
CA VAL A 87 10.77 -3.63 1.76
C VAL A 87 11.12 -5.05 1.31
N VAL A 88 10.18 -5.98 1.50
CA VAL A 88 10.35 -7.39 1.12
C VAL A 88 9.37 -7.84 0.03
N GLY A 89 8.48 -6.96 -0.38
CA GLY A 89 7.53 -7.25 -1.44
C GLY A 89 6.66 -6.05 -1.80
N GLU A 90 5.88 -6.23 -2.86
CA GLU A 90 4.84 -5.30 -3.27
C GLU A 90 3.59 -6.03 -3.70
N HIS A 91 2.45 -5.37 -3.56
CA HIS A 91 1.17 -5.83 -4.07
C HIS A 91 0.44 -4.69 -4.78
N LYS A 92 -0.19 -5.01 -5.92
CA LYS A 92 -1.04 -4.08 -6.66
C LYS A 92 -2.47 -4.56 -6.56
N LEU A 93 -3.32 -3.75 -5.97
CA LEU A 93 -4.74 -4.02 -5.85
C LEU A 93 -5.53 -3.09 -6.77
N GLN A 94 -6.41 -3.64 -7.57
CA GLN A 94 -7.42 -2.86 -8.28
C GLN A 94 -8.43 -2.34 -7.26
N ILE A 95 -8.70 -1.05 -7.31
CA ILE A 95 -9.65 -0.40 -6.40
C ILE A 95 -11.01 -0.37 -7.08
N GLU A 96 -11.93 -1.16 -6.55
CA GLU A 96 -13.31 -1.22 -6.99
C GLU A 96 -14.23 -0.79 -5.85
N HIS A 97 -15.12 0.13 -6.17
CA HIS A 97 -16.11 0.64 -5.21
C HIS A 97 -17.47 0.05 -5.51
N SER A 98 -18.17 -0.31 -4.45
CA SER A 98 -19.55 -0.77 -4.48
C SER A 98 -20.38 0.02 -3.47
N ILE A 99 -21.65 0.24 -3.77
CA ILE A 99 -22.59 0.82 -2.81
C ILE A 99 -23.34 -0.31 -2.11
N MET A 100 -23.47 -0.22 -0.78
CA MET A 100 -24.13 -1.21 0.04
C MET A 100 -24.92 -0.58 1.18
N CYS A 101 -25.94 -1.29 1.66
CA CYS A 101 -26.84 -0.84 2.72
C CYS A 101 -27.30 -2.02 3.58
N LEU A 102 -28.13 -1.75 4.59
CA LEU A 102 -28.81 -2.79 5.36
C LEU A 102 -29.68 -3.69 4.46
N PRO A 103 -29.86 -4.98 4.79
CA PRO A 103 -30.64 -5.92 3.97
C PRO A 103 -32.08 -5.48 3.70
N GLU A 104 -32.70 -4.75 4.65
CA GLU A 104 -34.05 -4.23 4.55
C GLU A 104 -34.20 -2.93 3.75
N ASP A 105 -33.12 -2.18 3.53
CA ASP A 105 -33.13 -0.96 2.73
C ASP A 105 -32.96 -1.27 1.24
N ASP A 106 -33.42 -0.37 0.40
CA ASP A 106 -33.27 -0.37 -1.07
C ASP A 106 -33.14 1.06 -1.62
N TRP A 107 -33.10 1.21 -2.94
CA TRP A 107 -32.96 2.50 -3.59
C TRP A 107 -34.04 3.52 -3.20
N ASP A 108 -35.25 3.05 -2.89
CA ASP A 108 -36.38 3.92 -2.53
C ASP A 108 -36.30 4.43 -1.10
N THR A 109 -35.58 3.71 -0.23
CA THR A 109 -35.42 4.06 1.20
C THR A 109 -34.17 4.87 1.48
N LEU A 110 -33.16 4.83 0.58
CA LEU A 110 -31.89 5.50 0.79
C LEU A 110 -32.00 7.02 0.69
N SER A 111 -31.41 7.70 1.66
CA SER A 111 -31.32 9.17 1.74
C SER A 111 -29.90 9.69 1.91
N GLU A 112 -28.96 8.81 2.31
CA GLU A 112 -27.59 9.21 2.62
C GLU A 112 -26.59 8.16 2.14
N VAL A 113 -25.40 8.62 1.74
CA VAL A 113 -24.26 7.79 1.36
C VAL A 113 -23.01 8.27 2.08
N ASN A 114 -22.30 7.33 2.72
CA ASN A 114 -21.15 7.59 3.57
C ASN A 114 -19.92 6.89 3.01
N SER A 115 -18.78 7.57 2.97
CA SER A 115 -17.48 6.97 2.65
C SER A 115 -16.33 7.96 2.88
N HIS A 116 -15.10 7.46 2.75
CA HIS A 116 -13.90 8.29 2.73
C HIS A 116 -13.94 9.30 1.55
N PRO A 117 -13.52 10.56 1.74
CA PRO A 117 -13.59 11.63 0.71
C PRO A 117 -13.01 11.21 -0.65
N VAL A 118 -11.89 10.50 -0.66
CA VAL A 118 -11.27 10.03 -1.91
C VAL A 118 -12.16 9.04 -2.66
N ALA A 119 -12.86 8.14 -1.96
CA ALA A 119 -13.78 7.19 -2.57
C ALA A 119 -15.03 7.90 -3.14
N LEU A 120 -15.57 8.88 -2.40
CA LEU A 120 -16.66 9.72 -2.87
C LEU A 120 -16.30 10.49 -4.15
N MET A 121 -15.10 11.07 -4.18
CA MET A 121 -14.58 11.76 -5.37
C MET A 121 -14.40 10.79 -6.56
N GLN A 122 -13.95 9.58 -6.31
CA GLN A 122 -13.78 8.55 -7.35
C GLN A 122 -15.10 7.99 -7.89
N CYS A 123 -16.21 8.22 -7.19
CA CYS A 123 -17.58 7.82 -7.58
C CYS A 123 -18.46 9.05 -7.97
N TYR A 124 -17.85 10.16 -8.34
CA TYR A 124 -18.55 11.43 -8.57
C TYR A 124 -19.69 11.32 -9.60
N ARG A 125 -19.47 10.67 -10.75
CA ARG A 125 -20.50 10.53 -11.78
C ARG A 125 -21.67 9.69 -11.31
N PHE A 126 -21.39 8.62 -10.59
CA PHE A 126 -22.41 7.78 -9.97
C PHE A 126 -23.26 8.59 -9.00
N LEU A 127 -22.63 9.31 -8.07
CA LEU A 127 -23.34 10.15 -7.09
C LEU A 127 -24.13 11.27 -7.74
N LYS A 128 -23.60 11.89 -8.79
CA LYS A 128 -24.33 12.92 -9.57
C LYS A 128 -25.61 12.39 -10.21
N ASN A 129 -25.65 11.12 -10.59
CA ASN A 129 -26.83 10.47 -11.15
C ASN A 129 -27.86 10.05 -10.09
N HIS A 130 -27.51 10.16 -8.79
CA HIS A 130 -28.37 9.86 -7.65
C HIS A 130 -28.55 11.12 -6.74
N PRO A 131 -29.15 12.19 -7.24
CA PRO A 131 -29.21 13.49 -6.53
C PRO A 131 -30.04 13.46 -5.25
N GLY A 132 -30.81 12.40 -5.01
CA GLY A 132 -31.55 12.17 -3.76
C GLY A 132 -30.68 11.73 -2.60
N LEU A 133 -29.44 11.29 -2.84
CA LEU A 133 -28.52 10.86 -1.80
C LEU A 133 -27.73 12.05 -1.25
N ARG A 134 -27.79 12.27 0.04
CA ARG A 134 -26.90 13.20 0.74
C ARG A 134 -25.54 12.55 0.92
N VAL A 135 -24.50 13.15 0.38
CA VAL A 135 -23.14 12.64 0.50
C VAL A 135 -22.52 13.12 1.82
N VAL A 136 -22.00 12.19 2.61
CA VAL A 136 -21.39 12.44 3.92
C VAL A 136 -19.99 11.78 3.95
N GLU A 137 -19.00 12.54 4.40
CA GLU A 137 -17.65 12.04 4.57
C GLU A 137 -17.52 11.22 5.85
N ASP A 138 -16.74 10.13 5.77
CA ASP A 138 -16.34 9.28 6.89
C ASP A 138 -14.82 9.08 6.84
N ASP A 139 -14.23 8.68 7.94
CA ASP A 139 -12.77 8.53 8.06
C ASP A 139 -12.21 7.36 7.25
N ASP A 140 -13.02 6.33 7.02
CA ASP A 140 -12.63 5.10 6.31
C ASP A 140 -13.78 4.53 5.48
N THR A 141 -13.47 3.88 4.35
CA THR A 141 -14.50 3.27 3.47
C THR A 141 -15.20 2.09 4.12
N ALA A 142 -14.46 1.17 4.73
CA ALA A 142 -15.01 0.03 5.45
C ALA A 142 -15.60 0.45 6.80
N GLY A 143 -15.06 1.51 7.42
CA GLY A 143 -15.60 2.14 8.62
C GLY A 143 -17.02 2.65 8.42
N ALA A 144 -17.30 3.28 7.28
CA ALA A 144 -18.67 3.69 6.93
C ALA A 144 -19.63 2.48 6.90
N ALA A 145 -19.19 1.34 6.34
CA ALA A 145 -19.99 0.12 6.31
C ALA A 145 -20.20 -0.47 7.73
N GLU A 146 -19.15 -0.48 8.54
CA GLU A 146 -19.23 -0.90 9.94
C GLU A 146 -20.18 -0.04 10.74
N HIS A 147 -20.11 1.29 10.61
CA HIS A 147 -20.99 2.23 11.30
C HIS A 147 -22.48 1.99 10.98
N ILE A 148 -22.79 1.78 9.68
CA ILE A 148 -24.17 1.49 9.25
C ILE A 148 -24.67 0.20 9.88
N SER A 149 -23.86 -0.86 9.86
CA SER A 149 -24.20 -2.16 10.42
C SER A 149 -24.35 -2.09 11.94
N SER A 150 -23.30 -1.63 12.65
CA SER A 150 -23.25 -1.67 14.11
C SER A 150 -24.31 -0.80 14.78
N ARG A 151 -24.67 0.33 14.15
CA ARG A 151 -25.69 1.28 14.64
C ARG A 151 -27.05 1.07 14.00
N HIS A 152 -27.19 0.10 13.07
CA HIS A 152 -28.39 -0.22 12.33
C HIS A 152 -29.04 1.03 11.69
N LEU A 153 -28.22 1.79 10.94
CA LEU A 153 -28.63 3.08 10.35
C LEU A 153 -29.48 2.84 9.10
N LYS A 154 -30.79 2.93 9.23
CA LYS A 154 -31.73 2.81 8.11
C LYS A 154 -31.68 4.01 7.19
N GLY A 155 -31.83 3.76 5.88
CA GLY A 155 -31.76 4.80 4.85
C GLY A 155 -30.33 5.31 4.56
N HIS A 156 -29.30 4.62 5.09
CA HIS A 156 -27.90 4.95 4.86
C HIS A 156 -27.23 3.89 3.99
N ALA A 157 -26.36 4.32 3.09
CA ALA A 157 -25.52 3.47 2.29
C ALA A 157 -24.03 3.78 2.55
N ALA A 158 -23.17 2.78 2.38
CA ALA A 158 -21.71 2.95 2.35
C ALA A 158 -21.17 2.71 0.94
N ILE A 159 -20.11 3.45 0.57
CA ILE A 159 -19.28 3.14 -0.59
C ILE A 159 -17.95 2.55 -0.09
N CYS A 160 -17.74 1.27 -0.37
CA CYS A 160 -16.51 0.56 -0.04
C CYS A 160 -16.31 -0.63 -0.99
N HIS A 161 -15.32 -1.48 -0.74
CA HIS A 161 -15.15 -2.71 -1.51
C HIS A 161 -16.27 -3.72 -1.18
N LYS A 162 -16.73 -4.47 -2.17
CA LYS A 162 -17.84 -5.44 -2.01
C LYS A 162 -17.61 -6.50 -0.92
N ASP A 163 -16.34 -6.88 -0.69
CA ASP A 163 -15.99 -7.90 0.31
C ASP A 163 -16.28 -7.44 1.76
N ALA A 164 -16.51 -6.14 1.98
CA ALA A 164 -16.97 -5.63 3.26
C ALA A 164 -18.44 -6.01 3.56
N ALA A 165 -19.27 -6.19 2.53
CA ALA A 165 -20.68 -6.47 2.72
C ALA A 165 -20.95 -7.74 3.54
N PRO A 166 -20.38 -8.93 3.27
CA PRO A 166 -20.59 -10.10 4.08
C PRO A 166 -20.01 -9.98 5.49
N LEU A 167 -18.95 -9.20 5.70
CA LEU A 167 -18.33 -8.99 7.02
C LEU A 167 -19.27 -8.22 7.95
N TYR A 168 -19.99 -7.25 7.39
CA TYR A 168 -20.87 -6.36 8.15
C TYR A 168 -22.36 -6.67 7.98
N GLY A 169 -22.70 -7.79 7.32
CA GLY A 169 -24.11 -8.19 7.13
C GLY A 169 -24.90 -7.20 6.27
N LEU A 170 -24.26 -6.50 5.36
CA LEU A 170 -24.87 -5.57 4.40
C LEU A 170 -25.14 -6.27 3.05
N LYS A 171 -26.02 -5.69 2.25
CA LYS A 171 -26.23 -6.11 0.86
C LYS A 171 -25.63 -5.09 -0.11
N VAL A 172 -24.97 -5.59 -1.15
CA VAL A 172 -24.49 -4.80 -2.26
C VAL A 172 -25.67 -4.44 -3.17
N LEU A 173 -25.83 -3.16 -3.46
CA LEU A 173 -26.84 -2.67 -4.41
C LEU A 173 -26.26 -2.57 -5.83
N GLU A 174 -25.02 -2.08 -5.97
CA GLU A 174 -24.34 -1.95 -7.25
C GLU A 174 -22.83 -2.06 -7.06
N GLU A 175 -22.16 -2.77 -7.99
CA GLU A 175 -20.71 -2.96 -8.00
C GLU A 175 -20.05 -2.08 -9.08
N GLY A 176 -18.78 -1.73 -8.85
CA GLY A 176 -17.94 -1.08 -9.84
C GLY A 176 -18.42 0.33 -10.19
N ILE A 177 -18.88 1.09 -9.19
CA ILE A 177 -19.46 2.43 -9.36
C ILE A 177 -18.42 3.54 -9.54
N GLN A 178 -17.12 3.25 -9.43
CA GLN A 178 -16.05 4.24 -9.63
C GLN A 178 -15.98 4.72 -11.08
N ASP A 179 -15.66 6.00 -11.26
CA ASP A 179 -15.59 6.68 -12.57
C ASP A 179 -14.47 6.11 -13.46
N ASN A 180 -13.34 5.75 -12.87
CA ASN A 180 -12.20 5.19 -13.58
C ASN A 180 -12.01 3.71 -13.20
N LYS A 181 -12.14 2.83 -14.18
CA LYS A 181 -11.95 1.38 -14.00
C LYS A 181 -10.48 0.97 -13.89
N HIS A 182 -9.53 1.84 -14.26
CA HIS A 182 -8.09 1.63 -14.13
C HIS A 182 -7.55 2.31 -12.88
N ASN A 183 -8.16 2.03 -11.74
CA ASN A 183 -7.75 2.52 -10.43
C ASN A 183 -7.00 1.43 -9.68
N PHE A 184 -5.71 1.64 -9.40
CA PHE A 184 -4.88 0.69 -8.69
C PHE A 184 -4.16 1.38 -7.54
N THR A 185 -4.09 0.71 -6.41
CA THR A 185 -3.22 1.09 -5.29
C THR A 185 -2.07 0.09 -5.21
N ARG A 186 -0.87 0.62 -5.09
CA ARG A 186 0.34 -0.16 -4.83
C ARG A 186 0.65 -0.11 -3.34
N PHE A 187 0.85 -1.28 -2.77
CA PHE A 187 1.24 -1.49 -1.38
C PHE A 187 2.66 -2.05 -1.34
N LEU A 188 3.43 -1.65 -0.33
CA LEU A 188 4.69 -2.27 0.03
C LEU A 188 4.49 -3.18 1.24
N VAL A 189 5.18 -4.31 1.23
CA VAL A 189 5.27 -5.23 2.35
C VAL A 189 6.59 -4.96 3.05
N LEU A 190 6.50 -4.60 4.32
CA LEU A 190 7.62 -4.18 5.14
C LEU A 190 7.86 -5.18 6.27
N THR A 191 9.11 -5.32 6.67
CA THR A 191 9.49 -6.04 7.88
C THR A 191 10.79 -5.46 8.45
N ASP A 192 11.17 -5.88 9.64
CA ASP A 192 12.47 -5.50 10.17
C ASP A 192 13.63 -6.14 9.36
N PRO A 193 14.83 -5.55 9.39
CA PRO A 193 15.96 -6.03 8.58
C PRO A 193 16.35 -7.49 8.86
N TRP A 194 16.20 -7.96 10.09
CA TRP A 194 16.52 -9.34 10.46
C TRP A 194 15.56 -10.33 9.81
N ASN A 195 14.26 -10.08 9.90
CA ASN A 195 13.25 -10.90 9.23
C ASN A 195 13.38 -10.80 7.71
N ALA A 196 13.74 -9.65 7.17
CA ALA A 196 13.95 -9.47 5.74
C ALA A 196 15.00 -10.46 5.20
N ASP A 197 16.11 -10.65 5.90
CA ASP A 197 17.15 -11.59 5.52
C ASP A 197 16.68 -13.07 5.57
N LEU A 198 15.72 -13.38 6.44
CA LEU A 198 15.15 -14.73 6.55
C LEU A 198 14.14 -15.05 5.43
N VAL A 199 13.38 -14.05 4.96
CA VAL A 199 12.31 -14.26 3.97
C VAL A 199 12.75 -14.00 2.54
N ARG A 200 13.87 -13.28 2.35
CA ARG A 200 14.40 -12.90 1.03
C ARG A 200 15.26 -14.02 0.43
N ASP A 201 14.93 -14.45 -0.78
CA ASP A 201 15.89 -15.13 -1.65
C ASP A 201 16.45 -14.12 -2.67
N ALA A 202 17.67 -13.65 -2.43
CA ALA A 202 18.33 -12.65 -3.27
C ALA A 202 18.41 -13.06 -4.76
N ARG A 203 18.43 -14.39 -5.06
CA ARG A 203 18.50 -14.90 -6.45
C ARG A 203 17.20 -14.70 -7.21
N LEU A 204 16.08 -14.53 -6.50
CA LEU A 204 14.76 -14.34 -7.09
C LEU A 204 14.39 -12.86 -7.18
N CYS A 205 15.11 -11.99 -6.45
CA CYS A 205 14.84 -10.55 -6.47
C CYS A 205 15.09 -9.97 -7.87
N ASN A 206 14.16 -9.16 -8.33
CA ASN A 206 14.19 -8.50 -9.63
C ASN A 206 13.80 -7.01 -9.57
N LYS A 207 13.59 -6.49 -8.34
CA LYS A 207 13.23 -5.10 -8.08
C LYS A 207 13.88 -4.62 -6.80
N CYS A 208 14.22 -3.34 -6.76
CA CYS A 208 14.76 -2.68 -5.59
C CYS A 208 14.13 -1.30 -5.42
N SER A 209 13.82 -0.92 -4.18
CA SER A 209 13.47 0.44 -3.78
C SER A 209 14.68 1.10 -3.15
N LEU A 210 15.05 2.27 -3.66
CA LEU A 210 16.23 3.03 -3.25
C LEU A 210 15.83 4.45 -2.86
N VAL A 211 16.61 5.05 -1.97
CA VAL A 211 16.55 6.48 -1.71
C VAL A 211 17.94 7.07 -1.67
N PHE A 212 18.12 8.25 -2.25
CA PHE A 212 19.36 9.01 -2.21
C PHE A 212 19.09 10.50 -2.33
N SER A 213 20.04 11.32 -1.90
CA SER A 213 20.06 12.75 -2.21
C SER A 213 21.18 13.07 -3.20
N LEU A 214 21.04 14.19 -3.89
CA LEU A 214 22.01 14.70 -4.84
C LEU A 214 22.42 16.12 -4.45
N PRO A 215 23.65 16.54 -4.80
CA PRO A 215 24.00 17.96 -4.81
C PRO A 215 23.05 18.74 -5.73
N ASP A 216 22.80 20.01 -5.40
CA ASP A 216 22.03 20.92 -6.28
C ASP A 216 22.94 21.48 -7.38
N ASP A 217 23.51 20.58 -8.21
CA ASP A 217 24.36 20.90 -9.32
C ASP A 217 23.72 20.48 -10.65
N GLU A 218 24.03 21.22 -11.71
CA GLU A 218 23.49 20.94 -13.04
C GLU A 218 23.86 19.53 -13.53
N GLY A 219 22.84 18.76 -13.92
CA GLY A 219 23.01 17.45 -14.53
C GLY A 219 23.22 16.28 -13.55
N CYS A 220 23.29 16.50 -12.23
CA CYS A 220 23.52 15.42 -11.25
C CYS A 220 22.53 14.26 -11.37
N LEU A 221 21.24 14.56 -11.44
CA LEU A 221 20.22 13.51 -11.64
C LEU A 221 20.39 12.80 -12.98
N SER A 222 20.69 13.54 -14.05
CA SER A 222 20.91 12.97 -15.39
C SER A 222 22.09 12.01 -15.42
N GLN A 223 23.16 12.28 -14.68
CA GLN A 223 24.32 11.37 -14.56
C GLN A 223 23.94 10.06 -13.90
N VAL A 224 23.20 10.09 -12.79
CA VAL A 224 22.70 8.89 -12.10
C VAL A 224 21.79 8.06 -13.02
N LEU A 225 20.84 8.71 -13.70
CA LEU A 225 19.95 8.03 -14.65
C LEU A 225 20.70 7.42 -15.83
N SER A 226 21.76 8.09 -16.33
CA SER A 226 22.61 7.59 -17.41
C SER A 226 23.38 6.33 -17.00
N ILE A 227 23.84 6.25 -15.75
CA ILE A 227 24.49 5.06 -15.21
C ILE A 227 23.50 3.90 -15.15
N PHE A 228 22.30 4.09 -14.60
CA PHE A 228 21.28 3.05 -14.61
C PHE A 228 20.96 2.56 -16.04
N SER A 229 20.83 3.49 -17.00
CA SER A 229 20.61 3.14 -18.40
C SER A 229 21.77 2.30 -18.98
N PHE A 230 23.03 2.68 -18.70
CA PHE A 230 24.22 1.95 -19.13
C PHE A 230 24.21 0.50 -18.61
N TYR A 231 23.86 0.29 -17.35
CA TYR A 231 23.75 -1.04 -16.74
C TYR A 231 22.45 -1.77 -17.10
N LYS A 232 21.59 -1.19 -17.95
CA LYS A 232 20.27 -1.73 -18.36
C LYS A 232 19.31 -1.93 -17.19
N ILE A 233 19.40 -1.06 -16.21
CA ILE A 233 18.47 -0.99 -15.09
C ILE A 233 17.30 -0.11 -15.48
N ASN A 234 16.07 -0.62 -15.34
CA ASN A 234 14.87 0.12 -15.68
C ASN A 234 14.28 0.80 -14.44
N LEU A 235 14.00 2.11 -14.53
CA LEU A 235 13.27 2.83 -13.51
C LEU A 235 11.77 2.63 -13.70
N THR A 236 11.11 2.16 -12.68
CA THR A 236 9.64 2.00 -12.65
C THR A 236 8.96 3.10 -11.85
N LYS A 237 9.72 3.82 -11.03
CA LYS A 237 9.28 4.98 -10.27
C LYS A 237 10.43 5.93 -9.99
N ILE A 238 10.11 7.22 -9.99
CA ILE A 238 10.95 8.28 -9.44
C ILE A 238 10.04 9.31 -8.76
N GLN A 239 10.37 9.65 -7.51
CA GLN A 239 9.67 10.63 -6.70
C GLN A 239 10.69 11.47 -5.96
N SER A 240 10.63 12.78 -6.11
CA SER A 240 11.44 13.72 -5.32
C SER A 240 10.65 14.24 -4.12
N LEU A 241 11.33 14.41 -2.99
CA LEU A 241 10.85 15.06 -1.78
C LEU A 241 11.88 16.09 -1.32
N PRO A 242 11.47 17.32 -0.96
CA PRO A 242 12.39 18.30 -0.38
C PRO A 242 12.91 17.81 0.98
N ILE A 243 14.18 18.07 1.28
CA ILE A 243 14.74 17.75 2.58
C ILE A 243 14.44 18.91 3.53
N ILE A 244 13.68 18.64 4.58
CA ILE A 244 13.33 19.65 5.59
C ILE A 244 14.60 20.20 6.23
N GLY A 245 14.75 21.54 6.23
CA GLY A 245 15.92 22.24 6.80
C GLY A 245 17.15 22.29 5.90
N ARG A 246 17.06 21.80 4.66
CA ARG A 246 18.11 21.96 3.64
C ARG A 246 17.52 22.61 2.40
N GLU A 247 17.84 23.86 2.18
CA GLU A 247 17.33 24.62 1.04
C GLU A 247 17.82 24.00 -0.28
N TRP A 248 16.87 23.73 -1.19
CA TRP A 248 17.12 23.21 -2.55
C TRP A 248 17.76 21.81 -2.62
N GLU A 249 17.82 21.06 -1.50
CA GLU A 249 18.22 19.67 -1.51
C GLU A 249 16.98 18.76 -1.54
N TYR A 250 17.06 17.67 -2.32
CA TYR A 250 15.97 16.72 -2.53
C TYR A 250 16.41 15.29 -2.25
N LEU A 251 15.53 14.53 -1.62
CA LEU A 251 15.58 13.08 -1.61
C LEU A 251 14.87 12.55 -2.86
N PHE A 252 15.49 11.59 -3.50
CA PHE A 252 14.92 10.87 -4.64
C PHE A 252 14.62 9.44 -4.20
N TYR A 253 13.33 9.10 -4.16
CA TYR A 253 12.87 7.73 -4.03
C TYR A 253 12.71 7.14 -5.41
N ILE A 254 13.40 6.05 -5.68
CA ILE A 254 13.32 5.36 -6.96
C ILE A 254 13.05 3.88 -6.77
N ASP A 255 12.27 3.33 -7.68
CA ASP A 255 12.16 1.88 -7.81
C ASP A 255 12.80 1.47 -9.13
N VAL A 256 13.66 0.49 -9.07
CA VAL A 256 14.35 -0.05 -10.24
C VAL A 256 14.07 -1.53 -10.39
N THR A 257 13.95 -1.99 -11.64
CA THR A 257 13.88 -3.40 -11.98
C THR A 257 15.11 -3.82 -12.76
N TYR A 258 15.52 -5.07 -12.56
CA TYR A 258 16.71 -5.66 -13.16
C TYR A 258 16.52 -7.15 -13.44
N ASP A 259 17.19 -7.64 -14.48
CA ASP A 259 17.23 -9.07 -14.83
C ASP A 259 18.58 -9.71 -14.40
N ASP A 260 19.60 -8.89 -14.12
CA ASP A 260 20.94 -9.32 -13.77
C ASP A 260 21.36 -8.68 -12.43
N TYR A 261 21.44 -9.51 -11.39
CA TYR A 261 21.80 -9.10 -10.05
C TYR A 261 23.19 -8.46 -9.97
N VAL A 262 24.17 -9.00 -10.70
CA VAL A 262 25.55 -8.48 -10.67
C VAL A 262 25.61 -7.09 -11.28
N ARG A 263 24.96 -6.89 -12.43
CA ARG A 263 24.86 -5.58 -13.07
C ARG A 263 24.17 -4.55 -12.20
N PHE A 264 23.12 -4.98 -11.52
CA PHE A 264 22.40 -4.10 -10.59
C PHE A 264 23.33 -3.61 -9.48
N HIS A 265 24.07 -4.50 -8.79
CA HIS A 265 24.99 -4.09 -7.75
C HIS A 265 26.16 -3.24 -8.28
N GLN A 266 26.69 -3.54 -9.47
CA GLN A 266 27.68 -2.69 -10.13
C GLN A 266 27.13 -1.29 -10.40
N SER A 267 25.86 -1.16 -10.75
CA SER A 267 25.23 0.14 -10.94
C SER A 267 25.13 0.94 -9.64
N LEU A 268 24.83 0.28 -8.52
CA LEU A 268 24.84 0.91 -7.19
C LEU A 268 26.22 1.42 -6.80
N ASP A 269 27.27 0.62 -7.03
CA ASP A 269 28.65 1.02 -6.77
C ASP A 269 29.04 2.22 -7.65
N ALA A 270 28.58 2.26 -8.90
CA ALA A 270 28.88 3.35 -9.83
C ALA A 270 28.17 4.66 -9.47
N ILE A 271 26.95 4.64 -8.93
CA ILE A 271 26.23 5.85 -8.52
C ILE A 271 26.64 6.35 -7.14
N LYS A 272 27.19 5.49 -6.28
CA LYS A 272 27.55 5.82 -4.90
C LYS A 272 28.42 7.08 -4.76
N PRO A 273 29.45 7.31 -5.58
CA PRO A 273 30.24 8.55 -5.53
C PRO A 273 29.50 9.82 -5.94
N LEU A 274 28.41 9.68 -6.72
CA LEU A 274 27.60 10.80 -7.22
C LEU A 274 26.44 11.16 -6.29
N THR A 275 26.08 10.24 -5.39
CA THR A 275 24.93 10.37 -4.50
C THR A 275 25.38 10.66 -3.08
N ARG A 276 24.50 11.32 -2.31
CA ARG A 276 24.61 11.41 -0.86
C ARG A 276 23.53 10.54 -0.25
N GLU A 277 23.79 9.98 0.93
CA GLU A 277 22.82 9.22 1.72
C GLU A 277 22.13 8.09 0.94
N LEU A 278 22.85 7.42 0.01
CA LEU A 278 22.29 6.30 -0.74
C LEU A 278 21.91 5.16 0.22
N LYS A 279 20.62 4.83 0.28
CA LYS A 279 20.07 3.72 1.06
C LYS A 279 19.33 2.75 0.15
N ASN A 280 19.58 1.46 0.33
CA ASN A 280 18.77 0.38 -0.20
C ASN A 280 17.62 0.12 0.80
N LEU A 281 16.39 0.43 0.40
CA LEU A 281 15.20 0.21 1.24
C LEU A 281 14.71 -1.23 1.17
N GLY A 282 15.17 -2.01 0.19
CA GLY A 282 14.86 -3.43 0.06
C GLY A 282 14.91 -3.91 -1.38
N GLU A 283 15.35 -5.16 -1.53
CA GLU A 283 15.32 -5.93 -2.76
C GLU A 283 14.26 -7.02 -2.64
N TYR A 284 13.40 -7.14 -3.65
CA TYR A 284 12.24 -8.03 -3.58
C TYR A 284 11.81 -8.53 -4.96
N VAL A 285 10.89 -9.48 -4.95
CA VAL A 285 10.29 -10.02 -6.17
C VAL A 285 9.08 -9.15 -6.55
N ALA A 286 9.17 -8.46 -7.68
CA ALA A 286 8.00 -7.86 -8.30
C ALA A 286 7.26 -8.94 -9.10
N LYS A 287 6.01 -9.23 -8.75
CA LYS A 287 5.15 -10.08 -9.57
C LYS A 287 4.78 -9.30 -10.83
N LYS A 288 4.99 -9.91 -11.99
CA LYS A 288 4.59 -9.35 -13.30
C LYS A 288 3.08 -9.28 -13.44
#